data_51118f50555e1deb1b62dac5fad053a3
#
_entry.id   51118f50555e1deb1b62dac5fad053a3
#
_cell.length_a   1.000
_cell.length_b   1.000
_cell.length_c   1.000
_cell.angle_alpha   90.00
_cell.angle_beta   90.00
_cell.angle_gamma   90.00
#
_symmetry.space_group_name_H-M   'P 1'
#
loop_
_entity.id
_entity.type
_entity.pdbx_description
1 polymer ?
#
loop_
_entity_poly.entity_id
_entity_poly.type
_entity_poly.pdbx_seq_one_letter_code
_entity_poly.pdbx_strand_id
1 'polypeptide(L)'
;MKGIYYVDSNVFLYPVIYQNIREVEFGRKVISSIERKDIQAYTSTLTWDEISYVVEKLLGRSDAIEIGRKFMNYPGLRFIPVDEDIMRRSQMIREKYNLKPRDSIHLSSAIGRGIKKIITDDRDFDNLKEIERIGLKDLP
;
A
#
# COMPACT_ATOMS: atom_id res chain seq x y z
N MET A 1 -5.83 -13.60 10.38
CA MET A 1 -5.92 -12.16 10.14
C MET A 1 -7.22 -11.87 9.44
N LYS A 2 -8.03 -11.00 9.99
CA LYS A 2 -9.34 -10.61 9.43
C LYS A 2 -9.49 -9.10 9.52
N GLY A 3 -10.40 -8.54 8.74
CA GLY A 3 -10.72 -7.12 8.80
C GLY A 3 -10.51 -6.40 7.48
N ILE A 4 -10.62 -5.08 7.55
CA ILE A 4 -10.49 -4.19 6.40
C ILE A 4 -9.18 -3.42 6.54
N TYR A 5 -8.36 -3.46 5.49
CA TYR A 5 -7.03 -2.86 5.50
C TYR A 5 -6.77 -2.07 4.24
N TYR A 6 -6.02 -1.00 4.40
CA TYR A 6 -5.34 -0.35 3.29
C TYR A 6 -3.93 -0.94 3.18
N VAL A 7 -3.46 -1.24 1.97
CA VAL A 7 -2.17 -1.90 1.76
C VAL A 7 -1.26 -0.97 0.98
N ASP A 8 -0.11 -0.64 1.57
CA ASP A 8 0.89 0.25 0.98
C ASP A 8 1.70 -0.47 -0.11
N SER A 9 2.33 0.31 -0.98
CA SER A 9 3.07 -0.19 -2.13
C SER A 9 4.24 -1.11 -1.75
N ASN A 10 4.91 -0.88 -0.62
CA ASN A 10 6.06 -1.70 -0.22
C ASN A 10 5.69 -3.18 -0.08
N VAL A 11 4.47 -3.48 0.33
CA VAL A 11 4.00 -4.87 0.46
C VAL A 11 4.09 -5.60 -0.87
N PHE A 12 3.68 -4.94 -1.94
CA PHE A 12 3.70 -5.53 -3.29
C PHE A 12 5.09 -5.51 -3.91
N LEU A 13 5.90 -4.53 -3.56
CA LEU A 13 7.25 -4.39 -4.11
C LEU A 13 8.24 -5.38 -3.49
N TYR A 14 8.14 -5.65 -2.22
CA TYR A 14 9.12 -6.48 -1.51
C TYR A 14 9.38 -7.84 -2.17
N PRO A 15 8.36 -8.63 -2.54
CA PRO A 15 8.63 -9.92 -3.18
C PRO A 15 9.25 -9.80 -4.58
N VAL A 16 9.14 -8.64 -5.21
CA VAL A 16 9.62 -8.42 -6.58
C VAL A 16 11.05 -7.93 -6.61
N ILE A 17 11.42 -7.01 -5.71
CA ILE A 17 12.69 -6.29 -5.81
C ILE A 17 13.68 -6.60 -4.68
N TYR A 18 13.23 -7.16 -3.57
CA TYR A 18 14.09 -7.45 -2.43
C TYR A 18 14.47 -8.91 -2.38
N GLN A 19 15.69 -9.19 -1.88
CA GLN A 19 16.17 -10.55 -1.63
C GLN A 19 16.21 -10.84 -0.14
N ASN A 20 15.96 -9.84 0.69
CA ASN A 20 15.96 -9.94 2.14
C ASN A 20 14.75 -10.77 2.58
N ILE A 21 15.01 -11.82 3.36
CA ILE A 21 13.98 -12.78 3.79
C ILE A 21 12.84 -12.09 4.52
N ARG A 22 13.14 -11.13 5.38
CA ARG A 22 12.14 -10.42 6.18
C ARG A 22 11.12 -9.69 5.30
N GLU A 23 11.60 -8.88 4.37
CA GLU A 23 10.74 -8.07 3.51
C GLU A 23 9.93 -8.95 2.55
N VAL A 24 10.58 -9.95 1.97
CA VAL A 24 9.91 -10.89 1.06
C VAL A 24 8.83 -11.66 1.80
N GLU A 25 9.12 -12.13 3.01
CA GLU A 25 8.15 -12.88 3.81
C GLU A 25 6.95 -12.01 4.21
N PHE A 26 7.21 -10.76 4.60
CA PHE A 26 6.15 -9.80 4.90
C PHE A 26 5.19 -9.63 3.73
N GLY A 27 5.73 -9.30 2.56
CA GLY A 27 4.92 -9.14 1.35
C GLY A 27 4.14 -10.39 1.00
N ARG A 28 4.78 -11.56 1.04
CA ARG A 28 4.13 -12.83 0.69
C ARG A 28 2.99 -13.18 1.62
N LYS A 29 3.16 -12.96 2.92
CA LYS A 29 2.09 -13.23 3.90
C LYS A 29 0.88 -12.37 3.64
N VAL A 30 1.09 -11.08 3.40
CA VAL A 30 -0.01 -10.15 3.14
C VAL A 30 -0.71 -10.51 1.82
N ILE A 31 0.06 -10.69 0.76
CA ILE A 31 -0.49 -11.03 -0.56
C ILE A 31 -1.29 -12.33 -0.49
N SER A 32 -0.79 -13.35 0.20
CA SER A 32 -1.50 -14.59 0.39
C SER A 32 -2.84 -14.39 1.11
N SER A 33 -2.88 -13.53 2.13
CA SER A 33 -4.12 -13.20 2.84
C SER A 33 -5.13 -12.50 1.94
N ILE A 34 -4.65 -11.63 1.03
CA ILE A 34 -5.51 -10.96 0.05
C ILE A 34 -6.11 -11.98 -0.92
N GLU A 35 -5.27 -12.83 -1.48
CA GLU A 35 -5.69 -13.82 -2.47
C GLU A 35 -6.69 -14.83 -1.90
N ARG A 36 -6.50 -15.25 -0.65
CA ARG A 36 -7.41 -16.15 0.05
C ARG A 36 -8.67 -15.45 0.56
N LYS A 37 -8.72 -14.12 0.43
CA LYS A 37 -9.83 -13.29 0.93
C LYS A 37 -10.01 -13.39 2.44
N ASP A 38 -8.92 -13.63 3.15
CA ASP A 38 -8.91 -13.60 4.62
C ASP A 38 -9.08 -12.17 5.12
N ILE A 39 -8.66 -11.18 4.33
CA ILE A 39 -8.83 -9.76 4.62
C ILE A 39 -9.53 -9.07 3.44
N GLN A 40 -10.18 -7.94 3.72
CA GLN A 40 -10.65 -7.03 2.69
C GLN A 40 -9.55 -6.01 2.45
N ALA A 41 -8.92 -6.07 1.29
CA ALA A 41 -7.76 -5.26 0.98
C ALA A 41 -8.10 -4.15 -0.01
N TYR A 42 -7.71 -2.95 0.35
CA TYR A 42 -7.80 -1.76 -0.50
C TYR A 42 -6.42 -1.16 -0.69
N THR A 43 -6.22 -0.57 -1.84
CA THR A 43 -5.08 0.33 -2.09
C THR A 43 -5.58 1.43 -3.00
N SER A 44 -4.74 2.41 -3.33
CA SER A 44 -5.16 3.47 -4.25
C SER A 44 -4.51 3.30 -5.62
N THR A 45 -5.04 4.04 -6.58
CA THR A 45 -4.47 4.07 -7.94
C THR A 45 -3.03 4.60 -7.94
N LEU A 46 -2.64 5.38 -6.94
CA LEU A 46 -1.25 5.82 -6.78
C LEU A 46 -0.29 4.63 -6.61
N THR A 47 -0.74 3.56 -5.98
CA THR A 47 0.11 2.38 -5.75
C THR A 47 0.59 1.78 -7.07
N TRP A 48 -0.25 1.77 -8.10
CA TRP A 48 0.17 1.34 -9.44
C TRP A 48 1.34 2.20 -9.96
N ASP A 49 1.25 3.52 -9.80
CA ASP A 49 2.31 4.43 -10.24
C ASP A 49 3.62 4.16 -9.50
N GLU A 50 3.55 4.01 -8.19
CA GLU A 50 4.73 3.73 -7.37
C GLU A 50 5.39 2.41 -7.73
N ILE A 51 4.60 1.35 -7.89
CA ILE A 51 5.11 0.03 -8.28
C ILE A 51 5.73 0.10 -9.67
N SER A 52 5.04 0.70 -10.63
CA SER A 52 5.52 0.83 -12.00
C SER A 52 6.84 1.59 -12.07
N TYR A 53 6.93 2.71 -11.34
CA TYR A 53 8.13 3.53 -11.33
C TYR A 53 9.33 2.77 -10.76
N VAL A 54 9.17 2.15 -9.59
CA VAL A 54 10.26 1.46 -8.91
C VAL A 54 10.73 0.24 -9.69
N VAL A 55 9.79 -0.56 -10.18
CA VAL A 55 10.15 -1.76 -10.96
C VAL A 55 10.86 -1.38 -12.24
N GLU A 56 10.39 -0.33 -12.94
CA GLU A 56 11.03 0.12 -14.17
C GLU A 56 12.46 0.61 -13.89
N LYS A 57 12.65 1.35 -12.81
CA LYS A 57 13.96 1.86 -12.43
C LYS A 57 14.96 0.74 -12.11
N LEU A 58 14.51 -0.32 -11.46
CA LEU A 58 15.39 -1.38 -10.98
C LEU A 58 15.49 -2.58 -11.90
N LEU A 59 14.42 -2.92 -12.62
CA LEU A 59 14.35 -4.14 -13.42
C LEU A 59 14.06 -3.88 -14.90
N GLY A 60 13.76 -2.64 -15.29
CA GLY A 60 13.52 -2.27 -16.67
C GLY A 60 12.04 -2.23 -17.04
N ARG A 61 11.76 -1.69 -18.24
CA ARG A 61 10.40 -1.42 -18.70
C ARG A 61 9.58 -2.70 -18.91
N SER A 62 10.18 -3.75 -19.46
CA SER A 62 9.46 -4.99 -19.75
C SER A 62 8.89 -5.62 -18.48
N ASP A 63 9.71 -5.71 -17.43
CA ASP A 63 9.27 -6.25 -16.14
C ASP A 63 8.23 -5.33 -15.49
N ALA A 64 8.40 -4.02 -15.61
CA ALA A 64 7.46 -3.07 -15.03
C ALA A 64 6.08 -3.20 -15.66
N ILE A 65 6.01 -3.36 -16.98
CA ILE A 65 4.72 -3.55 -17.67
C ILE A 65 4.04 -4.85 -17.22
N GLU A 66 4.79 -5.92 -17.13
CA GLU A 66 4.26 -7.21 -16.68
C GLU A 66 3.76 -7.16 -15.24
N ILE A 67 4.56 -6.61 -14.34
CA ILE A 67 4.20 -6.49 -12.93
C ILE A 67 2.99 -5.56 -12.76
N GLY A 68 2.94 -4.44 -13.49
CA GLY A 68 1.80 -3.53 -13.44
C GLY A 68 0.50 -4.21 -13.87
N ARG A 69 0.55 -5.02 -14.91
CA ARG A 69 -0.62 -5.78 -15.37
C ARG A 69 -1.09 -6.77 -14.32
N LYS A 70 -0.16 -7.51 -13.72
CA LYS A 70 -0.49 -8.46 -12.65
C LYS A 70 -1.10 -7.76 -11.45
N PHE A 71 -0.53 -6.62 -11.07
CA PHE A 71 -1.01 -5.86 -9.94
C PHE A 71 -2.46 -5.41 -10.13
N MET A 72 -2.80 -4.90 -11.32
CA MET A 72 -4.16 -4.44 -11.61
C MET A 72 -5.20 -5.55 -11.56
N ASN A 73 -4.78 -6.78 -11.75
CA ASN A 73 -5.67 -7.94 -11.79
C ASN A 73 -5.57 -8.83 -10.55
N TYR A 74 -5.02 -8.32 -9.47
CA TYR A 74 -4.83 -9.08 -8.24
C TYR A 74 -6.18 -9.50 -7.64
N PRO A 75 -6.42 -10.80 -7.45
CA PRO A 75 -7.68 -11.24 -6.84
C PRO A 75 -7.85 -10.66 -5.44
N GLY A 76 -9.02 -10.13 -5.15
CA GLY A 76 -9.35 -9.62 -3.82
C GLY A 76 -8.86 -8.21 -3.51
N LEU A 77 -8.06 -7.60 -4.38
CA LEU A 77 -7.57 -6.24 -4.18
C LEU A 77 -8.52 -5.23 -4.82
N ARG A 78 -8.93 -4.23 -4.05
CA ARG A 78 -9.81 -3.16 -4.52
C ARG A 78 -9.06 -1.85 -4.60
N PHE A 79 -9.39 -1.05 -5.61
CA PHE A 79 -8.68 0.21 -5.89
C PHE A 79 -9.53 1.42 -5.56
N ILE A 80 -8.93 2.38 -4.86
CA ILE A 80 -9.52 3.67 -4.54
C ILE A 80 -8.95 4.67 -5.54
N PRO A 81 -9.79 5.31 -6.38
CA PRO A 81 -9.28 6.32 -7.31
C PRO A 81 -8.82 7.55 -6.54
N VAL A 82 -7.63 8.04 -6.88
CA VAL A 82 -7.09 9.28 -6.30
C VAL A 82 -7.71 10.45 -7.05
N ASP A 83 -8.72 11.03 -6.45
CA ASP A 83 -9.50 12.13 -7.02
C ASP A 83 -9.16 13.47 -6.36
N GLU A 84 -9.90 14.51 -6.71
CA GLU A 84 -9.69 15.85 -6.17
C GLU A 84 -9.92 15.88 -4.65
N ASP A 85 -10.92 15.18 -4.14
CA ASP A 85 -11.20 15.15 -2.70
C ASP A 85 -10.02 14.54 -1.93
N ILE A 86 -9.43 13.48 -2.46
CA ILE A 86 -8.24 12.87 -1.86
C ILE A 86 -7.07 13.84 -1.90
N MET A 87 -6.87 14.55 -3.02
CA MET A 87 -5.80 15.54 -3.13
C MET A 87 -5.95 16.64 -2.08
N ARG A 88 -7.15 17.19 -1.94
CA ARG A 88 -7.40 18.26 -0.98
C ARG A 88 -7.20 17.81 0.46
N ARG A 89 -7.67 16.61 0.80
CA ARG A 89 -7.44 16.03 2.12
C ARG A 89 -5.95 15.74 2.36
N SER A 90 -5.23 15.33 1.34
CA SER A 90 -3.78 15.10 1.44
C SER A 90 -3.04 16.38 1.80
N GLN A 91 -3.44 17.51 1.23
CA GLN A 91 -2.86 18.81 1.58
C GLN A 91 -3.10 19.14 3.04
N MET A 92 -4.32 18.94 3.54
CA MET A 92 -4.65 19.17 4.95
C MET A 92 -3.85 18.26 5.88
N ILE A 93 -3.66 17.01 5.49
CA ILE A 93 -2.87 16.05 6.25
C ILE A 93 -1.42 16.53 6.36
N ARG A 94 -0.84 17.03 5.29
CA ARG A 94 0.53 17.53 5.30
C ARG A 94 0.69 18.78 6.16
N GLU A 95 -0.37 19.57 6.30
CA GLU A 95 -0.36 20.74 7.19
C GLU A 95 -0.40 20.32 8.66
N LYS A 96 -0.91 19.14 8.94
CA LYS A 96 -1.03 18.61 10.32
C LYS A 96 0.14 17.70 10.71
N TYR A 97 0.62 16.89 9.78
CA TYR A 97 1.65 15.89 10.04
C TYR A 97 2.85 16.08 9.11
N ASN A 98 4.01 15.65 9.55
CA ASN A 98 5.23 15.67 8.74
C ASN A 98 5.28 14.42 7.85
N LEU A 99 4.34 14.33 6.91
CA LEU A 99 4.26 13.25 5.94
C LEU A 99 4.67 13.73 4.56
N LYS A 100 5.31 12.83 3.80
CA LYS A 100 5.64 13.08 2.40
C LYS A 100 4.37 13.09 1.55
N PRO A 101 4.40 13.70 0.34
CA PRO A 101 3.19 13.77 -0.49
C PRO A 101 2.52 12.43 -0.76
N ARG A 102 3.29 11.42 -1.16
CA ARG A 102 2.71 10.10 -1.45
C ARG A 102 2.12 9.43 -0.23
N ASP A 103 2.79 9.51 0.92
CA ASP A 103 2.28 8.97 2.17
C ASP A 103 0.98 9.65 2.57
N SER A 104 0.87 10.95 2.34
CA SER A 104 -0.36 11.70 2.62
C SER A 104 -1.51 11.25 1.72
N ILE A 105 -1.23 10.91 0.46
CA ILE A 105 -2.23 10.38 -0.46
C ILE A 105 -2.71 9.01 0.01
N HIS A 106 -1.81 8.14 0.46
CA HIS A 106 -2.20 6.84 1.00
C HIS A 106 -3.09 6.99 2.23
N LEU A 107 -2.70 7.86 3.17
CA LEU A 107 -3.50 8.11 4.37
C LEU A 107 -4.85 8.70 4.00
N SER A 108 -4.89 9.69 3.11
CA SER A 108 -6.12 10.32 2.65
C SER A 108 -7.06 9.32 1.99
N SER A 109 -6.50 8.43 1.18
CA SER A 109 -7.28 7.38 0.50
C SER A 109 -7.95 6.44 1.50
N ALA A 110 -7.21 6.03 2.52
CA ALA A 110 -7.73 5.17 3.59
C ALA A 110 -8.83 5.88 4.39
N ILE A 111 -8.57 7.12 4.80
CA ILE A 111 -9.53 7.93 5.59
C ILE A 111 -10.85 8.08 4.82
N GLY A 112 -10.78 8.39 3.54
CA GLY A 112 -11.96 8.61 2.71
C GLY A 112 -12.88 7.39 2.61
N ARG A 113 -12.36 6.19 2.85
CA ARG A 113 -13.14 4.95 2.87
C ARG A 113 -13.41 4.44 4.28
N GLY A 114 -13.07 5.22 5.30
CA GLY A 114 -13.27 4.79 6.68
C GLY A 114 -12.36 3.65 7.11
N ILE A 115 -11.25 3.44 6.41
CA ILE A 115 -10.30 2.38 6.74
C ILE A 115 -9.36 2.88 7.83
N LYS A 116 -9.23 2.11 8.90
CA LYS A 116 -8.48 2.53 10.09
C LYS A 116 -7.17 1.77 10.29
N LYS A 117 -6.84 0.84 9.41
CA LYS A 117 -5.60 0.06 9.51
C LYS A 117 -4.88 0.07 8.17
N ILE A 118 -3.57 0.33 8.20
CA ILE A 118 -2.72 0.28 7.03
C ILE A 118 -1.63 -0.77 7.22
N ILE A 119 -1.49 -1.66 6.26
CA ILE A 119 -0.39 -2.62 6.25
C ILE A 119 0.77 -1.99 5.50
N THR A 120 1.83 -1.71 6.23
CA THR A 120 3.04 -1.11 5.68
C THR A 120 4.22 -1.34 6.61
N ASP A 121 5.43 -1.42 6.03
CA ASP A 121 6.66 -1.47 6.78
C ASP A 121 7.20 -0.06 7.10
N ASP A 122 6.57 0.98 6.56
CA ASP A 122 7.01 2.36 6.71
C ASP A 122 6.55 2.93 8.06
N ARG A 123 7.51 3.23 8.92
CA ARG A 123 7.24 3.75 10.26
C ARG A 123 6.75 5.19 10.27
N ASP A 124 6.77 5.88 9.12
CA ASP A 124 6.19 7.22 9.03
C ASP A 124 4.68 7.21 9.33
N PHE A 125 4.04 6.03 9.24
CA PHE A 125 2.64 5.86 9.60
C PHE A 125 2.41 5.56 11.08
N ASP A 126 3.47 5.50 11.90
CA ASP A 126 3.32 5.36 13.34
C ASP A 126 2.84 6.67 13.96
N ASN A 127 2.11 6.58 15.07
CA ASN A 127 1.65 7.74 15.86
C ASN A 127 0.69 8.68 15.14
N LEU A 128 -0.02 8.19 14.14
CA LEU A 128 -1.10 8.93 13.48
C LEU A 128 -2.42 8.59 14.18
N LYS A 129 -3.26 9.61 14.41
CA LYS A 129 -4.54 9.40 15.11
C LYS A 129 -5.54 8.64 14.25
N GLU A 130 -5.49 8.86 12.94
CA GLU A 130 -6.50 8.40 12.01
C GLU A 130 -6.32 6.94 11.59
N ILE A 131 -5.12 6.39 11.76
CA ILE A 131 -4.83 5.06 11.23
C ILE A 131 -3.82 4.33 12.13
N GLU A 132 -3.96 3.02 12.19
CA GLU A 132 -3.04 2.13 12.90
C GLU A 132 -2.16 1.39 11.89
N ARG A 133 -0.84 1.46 12.08
CA ARG A 133 0.08 0.74 11.21
C ARG A 133 0.20 -0.73 11.66
N ILE A 134 0.07 -1.63 10.70
CA ILE A 134 0.27 -3.07 10.88
C ILE A 134 1.55 -3.45 10.16
N GLY A 135 2.58 -3.79 10.90
CA GLY A 135 3.87 -4.22 10.35
C GLY A 135 4.03 -5.74 10.38
N LEU A 136 5.21 -6.22 10.01
CA LEU A 136 5.51 -7.64 9.94
C LEU A 136 5.25 -8.36 11.28
N LYS A 137 5.69 -7.77 12.38
CA LYS A 137 5.54 -8.38 13.70
C LYS A 137 4.10 -8.46 14.19
N ASP A 138 3.18 -7.73 13.55
CA ASP A 138 1.77 -7.72 13.90
C ASP A 138 0.97 -8.75 13.11
N LEU A 139 1.60 -9.42 12.15
CA LEU A 139 0.96 -10.47 11.36
C LEU A 139 0.97 -11.79 12.13
N PRO A 140 -0.08 -12.60 11.96
CA PRO A 140 -0.15 -13.92 12.62
C PRO A 140 0.88 -14.90 12.09
#